data_26c82661cbf51cb96d2a0e596089645e
#
_entry.id   26c82661cbf51cb96d2a0e596089645e
#
_cell.length_a   1.000
_cell.length_b   1.000
_cell.length_c   1.000
_cell.angle_alpha   90.00
_cell.angle_beta   90.00
_cell.angle_gamma   90.00
#
_symmetry.space_group_name_H-M   'P 1'
#
loop_
_entity.id
_entity.type
_entity.pdbx_description
1 polymer ?
#
loop_
_entity_poly.entity_id
_entity_poly.type
_entity_poly.pdbx_seq_one_letter_code
_entity_poly.pdbx_strand_id
1 'polypeptide(L)'
;VVENIEDGVAFADKIGYPVVLRPAYTLGGSGGGIAHDQEQLEEILENGLRLSRVGQVLVERCIAGWKEIEYEVMRDSAGNCITVCNMENIDPVGVHTDDSIVVAPSQTLGDKEYQMLRTSALNIITELNITGGCNVQYALHPDSFEYCVIEVNPRVSRSSALASKATGYPIAKVAAKIALGYTLDEIKNAVTKKTYASFEPMLDYCVVKMPRLPFDKFISAKRTLTTQMKATGEVMSICDNFEGALMKAIRSLEQHVDCLLSYDFSALSKEEILEKLEIVDDRRIWMIAEALRKGISYDEIHAITKIDKWFIDKIAILVEMEQALKTQELTPELLKEAKRIEFPDNVI
;
A
#
# COMPACT_ATOMS: atom_id res chain seq x y z
N VAL A 1 16.42 -20.32 -2.29
CA VAL A 1 15.51 -21.03 -3.20
C VAL A 1 15.61 -22.51 -2.89
N VAL A 2 14.49 -23.18 -2.74
CA VAL A 2 14.41 -24.62 -2.44
C VAL A 2 13.56 -25.34 -3.50
N GLU A 3 13.83 -26.62 -3.72
CA GLU A 3 13.15 -27.47 -4.71
C GLU A 3 12.49 -28.70 -4.06
N ASN A 4 12.61 -28.84 -2.75
CA ASN A 4 12.00 -29.89 -1.95
C ASN A 4 11.69 -29.38 -0.53
N ILE A 5 10.93 -30.17 0.23
CA ILE A 5 10.47 -29.81 1.57
C ILE A 5 11.62 -29.85 2.57
N GLU A 6 12.50 -30.87 2.47
CA GLU A 6 13.62 -31.09 3.41
C GLU A 6 14.58 -29.89 3.43
N ASP A 7 14.97 -29.37 2.26
CA ASP A 7 15.80 -28.15 2.16
C ASP A 7 15.10 -26.93 2.69
N GLY A 8 13.78 -26.85 2.50
CA GLY A 8 12.95 -25.76 3.02
C GLY A 8 12.92 -25.72 4.53
N VAL A 9 12.70 -26.86 5.17
CA VAL A 9 12.72 -27.01 6.64
C VAL A 9 14.11 -26.67 7.18
N ALA A 10 15.16 -27.25 6.63
CA ALA A 10 16.53 -26.99 7.07
C ALA A 10 16.92 -25.50 6.95
N PHE A 11 16.46 -24.82 5.93
CA PHE A 11 16.72 -23.39 5.76
C PHE A 11 15.89 -22.54 6.74
N ALA A 12 14.62 -22.87 6.95
CA ALA A 12 13.75 -22.16 7.90
C ALA A 12 14.29 -22.29 9.34
N ASP A 13 14.75 -23.46 9.74
CA ASP A 13 15.38 -23.69 11.05
C ASP A 13 16.63 -22.82 11.26
N LYS A 14 17.38 -22.58 10.17
CA LYS A 14 18.57 -21.72 10.21
C LYS A 14 18.25 -20.24 10.36
N ILE A 15 17.19 -19.74 9.70
CA ILE A 15 16.84 -18.30 9.72
C ILE A 15 15.83 -17.94 10.80
N GLY A 16 15.15 -18.94 11.37
CA GLY A 16 14.10 -18.80 12.38
C GLY A 16 12.72 -18.49 11.80
N TYR A 17 11.67 -18.93 12.51
CA TYR A 17 10.27 -18.62 12.18
C TYR A 17 9.85 -17.26 12.77
N PRO A 18 8.87 -16.57 12.16
CA PRO A 18 8.15 -16.94 10.95
C PRO A 18 8.98 -16.74 9.68
N VAL A 19 8.64 -17.49 8.61
CA VAL A 19 9.26 -17.37 7.30
C VAL A 19 8.22 -17.09 6.21
N VAL A 20 8.64 -16.40 5.15
CA VAL A 20 7.82 -16.13 3.98
C VAL A 20 8.19 -17.09 2.86
N LEU A 21 7.18 -17.65 2.20
CA LEU A 21 7.34 -18.54 1.06
C LEU A 21 6.78 -17.88 -0.20
N ARG A 22 7.59 -17.82 -1.26
CA ARG A 22 7.20 -17.27 -2.55
C ARG A 22 7.53 -18.27 -3.68
N PRO A 23 6.53 -18.94 -4.26
CA PRO A 23 6.74 -19.82 -5.41
C PRO A 23 7.23 -19.04 -6.62
N ALA A 24 8.24 -19.55 -7.28
CA ALA A 24 8.81 -18.92 -8.48
C ALA A 24 7.82 -18.99 -9.65
N TYR A 25 7.76 -17.90 -10.44
CA TYR A 25 6.92 -17.76 -11.64
C TYR A 25 5.43 -17.94 -11.40
N THR A 26 4.93 -17.51 -10.23
CA THR A 26 3.50 -17.37 -9.93
C THR A 26 3.09 -15.91 -9.97
N LEU A 27 1.78 -15.65 -10.14
CA LEU A 27 1.22 -14.29 -10.17
C LEU A 27 0.36 -14.02 -8.94
N GLY A 28 0.39 -12.77 -8.45
CA GLY A 28 -0.48 -12.33 -7.36
C GLY A 28 -0.27 -13.08 -6.05
N GLY A 29 0.93 -13.57 -5.77
CA GLY A 29 1.26 -14.29 -4.54
C GLY A 29 0.68 -15.72 -4.45
N SER A 30 0.18 -16.27 -5.56
CA SER A 30 -0.45 -17.60 -5.56
C SER A 30 0.48 -18.71 -5.05
N GLY A 31 0.00 -19.48 -4.08
CA GLY A 31 0.73 -20.60 -3.47
C GLY A 31 1.80 -20.18 -2.44
N GLY A 32 1.99 -18.87 -2.24
CA GLY A 32 2.85 -18.34 -1.19
C GLY A 32 2.10 -18.10 0.13
N GLY A 33 2.84 -17.78 1.17
CA GLY A 33 2.28 -17.47 2.49
C GLY A 33 3.36 -17.20 3.53
N ILE A 34 2.92 -17.02 4.77
CA ILE A 34 3.77 -16.89 5.94
C ILE A 34 3.57 -18.14 6.78
N ALA A 35 4.66 -18.83 7.10
CA ALA A 35 4.66 -19.99 7.98
C ALA A 35 5.23 -19.60 9.35
N HIS A 36 4.49 -19.88 10.40
CA HIS A 36 4.87 -19.57 11.77
C HIS A 36 5.56 -20.75 12.47
N ASP A 37 5.43 -21.94 11.90
CA ASP A 37 6.00 -23.19 12.39
C ASP A 37 6.29 -24.16 11.21
N GLN A 38 6.88 -25.30 11.52
CA GLN A 38 7.26 -26.30 10.52
C GLN A 38 6.04 -26.91 9.81
N GLU A 39 4.94 -27.17 10.51
CA GLU A 39 3.74 -27.79 9.91
C GLU A 39 3.14 -26.88 8.81
N GLN A 40 2.99 -25.58 9.12
CA GLN A 40 2.55 -24.59 8.13
C GLN A 40 3.56 -24.44 6.98
N LEU A 41 4.86 -24.49 7.27
CA LEU A 41 5.90 -24.45 6.26
C LEU A 41 5.75 -25.59 5.25
N GLU A 42 5.61 -26.83 5.73
CA GLU A 42 5.47 -28.02 4.87
C GLU A 42 4.23 -27.92 3.99
N GLU A 43 3.07 -27.53 4.55
CA GLU A 43 1.82 -27.36 3.79
C GLU A 43 1.96 -26.30 2.67
N ILE A 44 2.54 -25.14 3.00
CA ILE A 44 2.70 -24.04 2.03
C ILE A 44 3.74 -24.43 0.97
N LEU A 45 4.85 -25.10 1.36
CA LEU A 45 5.88 -25.56 0.44
C LEU A 45 5.35 -26.58 -0.56
N GLU A 46 4.61 -27.60 -0.09
CA GLU A 46 4.02 -28.62 -0.96
C GLU A 46 3.13 -27.96 -2.04
N ASN A 47 2.25 -27.04 -1.62
CA ASN A 47 1.40 -26.32 -2.54
C ASN A 47 2.20 -25.39 -3.46
N GLY A 48 3.19 -24.67 -2.93
CA GLY A 48 4.04 -23.74 -3.67
C GLY A 48 4.89 -24.43 -4.74
N LEU A 49 5.53 -25.54 -4.41
CA LEU A 49 6.31 -26.36 -5.34
C LEU A 49 5.44 -26.90 -6.48
N ARG A 50 4.20 -27.32 -6.17
CA ARG A 50 3.23 -27.80 -7.17
C ARG A 50 2.77 -26.71 -8.12
N LEU A 51 2.59 -25.47 -7.61
CA LEU A 51 2.11 -24.33 -8.41
C LEU A 51 3.23 -23.63 -9.18
N SER A 52 4.48 -23.75 -8.73
CA SER A 52 5.63 -23.21 -9.43
C SER A 52 5.89 -23.98 -10.72
N ARG A 53 5.97 -23.29 -11.85
CA ARG A 53 6.24 -23.91 -13.16
C ARG A 53 7.61 -24.58 -13.25
N VAL A 54 8.54 -24.18 -12.38
CA VAL A 54 9.92 -24.70 -12.33
C VAL A 54 10.19 -25.51 -11.06
N GLY A 55 9.15 -25.74 -10.22
CA GLY A 55 9.28 -26.51 -8.98
C GLY A 55 10.18 -25.84 -7.93
N GLN A 56 10.19 -24.49 -7.87
CA GLN A 56 11.04 -23.73 -6.97
C GLN A 56 10.22 -22.82 -6.07
N VAL A 57 10.62 -22.72 -4.80
CA VAL A 57 10.06 -21.79 -3.81
C VAL A 57 11.19 -21.02 -3.16
N LEU A 58 11.03 -19.70 -3.05
CA LEU A 58 11.91 -18.87 -2.26
C LEU A 58 11.42 -18.88 -0.81
N VAL A 59 12.31 -19.21 0.12
CA VAL A 59 12.08 -19.15 1.58
C VAL A 59 12.89 -17.99 2.12
N GLU A 60 12.23 -17.06 2.81
CA GLU A 60 12.83 -15.80 3.26
C GLU A 60 12.48 -15.52 4.72
N ARG A 61 13.35 -14.75 5.39
CA ARG A 61 13.03 -14.17 6.70
C ARG A 61 11.75 -13.33 6.60
N CYS A 62 10.84 -13.52 7.55
CA CYS A 62 9.64 -12.72 7.62
C CYS A 62 9.97 -11.29 8.08
N ILE A 63 9.49 -10.33 7.32
CA ILE A 63 9.58 -8.90 7.59
C ILE A 63 8.16 -8.29 7.74
N ALA A 64 7.17 -9.11 8.11
CA ALA A 64 5.83 -8.64 8.38
C ALA A 64 5.85 -7.54 9.45
N GLY A 65 5.05 -6.51 9.26
CA GLY A 65 5.00 -5.36 10.15
C GLY A 65 5.97 -4.21 9.78
N TRP A 66 6.87 -4.41 8.80
CA TRP A 66 7.68 -3.32 8.27
C TRP A 66 6.82 -2.42 7.36
N LYS A 67 7.23 -1.15 7.20
CA LYS A 67 6.56 -0.22 6.27
C LYS A 67 6.77 -0.70 4.84
N GLU A 68 5.73 -0.63 4.02
CA GLU A 68 5.85 -0.93 2.58
C GLU A 68 5.85 0.37 1.79
N ILE A 69 6.92 0.58 1.02
CA ILE A 69 7.19 1.80 0.26
C ILE A 69 7.43 1.44 -1.20
N GLU A 70 6.85 2.21 -2.10
CA GLU A 70 7.01 2.02 -3.55
C GLU A 70 7.62 3.24 -4.23
N TYR A 71 8.45 2.98 -5.24
CA TYR A 71 8.97 4.00 -6.16
C TYR A 71 8.64 3.64 -7.60
N GLU A 72 8.00 4.55 -8.31
CA GLU A 72 7.89 4.50 -9.77
C GLU A 72 9.06 5.25 -10.39
N VAL A 73 9.85 4.55 -11.21
CA VAL A 73 11.11 5.04 -11.77
C VAL A 73 11.03 5.00 -13.30
N MET A 74 11.63 5.98 -13.94
CA MET A 74 11.78 6.02 -15.40
C MET A 74 13.25 6.15 -15.77
N ARG A 75 13.71 5.38 -16.77
CA ARG A 75 15.08 5.45 -17.29
C ARG A 75 15.07 5.32 -18.82
N ASP A 76 15.89 6.12 -19.50
CA ASP A 76 16.09 6.03 -20.95
C ASP A 76 17.39 5.29 -21.34
N SER A 77 17.62 5.12 -22.63
CA SER A 77 18.80 4.43 -23.15
C SER A 77 20.11 5.25 -22.99
N ALA A 78 20.01 6.57 -22.79
CA ALA A 78 21.15 7.43 -22.51
C ALA A 78 21.59 7.41 -21.03
N GLY A 79 20.81 6.72 -20.17
CA GLY A 79 21.09 6.62 -18.75
C GLY A 79 20.48 7.72 -17.89
N ASN A 80 19.67 8.62 -18.46
CA ASN A 80 18.89 9.55 -17.66
C ASN A 80 17.86 8.76 -16.85
N CYS A 81 17.79 9.01 -15.55
CA CYS A 81 16.95 8.27 -14.63
C CYS A 81 16.29 9.20 -13.62
N ILE A 82 15.00 9.06 -13.40
CA ILE A 82 14.20 9.86 -12.47
C ILE A 82 13.26 8.99 -11.66
N THR A 83 12.86 9.47 -10.48
CA THR A 83 11.68 8.96 -9.76
C THR A 83 10.45 9.77 -10.17
N VAL A 84 9.38 9.09 -10.56
CA VAL A 84 8.12 9.75 -10.95
C VAL A 84 7.22 9.94 -9.75
N CYS A 85 7.15 8.97 -8.87
CA CYS A 85 6.30 8.97 -7.70
C CYS A 85 6.88 8.07 -6.62
N ASN A 86 6.75 8.50 -5.39
CA ASN A 86 6.94 7.67 -4.21
C ASN A 86 5.57 7.48 -3.54
N MET A 87 5.33 6.28 -3.03
CA MET A 87 4.06 5.87 -2.44
C MET A 87 4.30 5.04 -1.18
N GLU A 88 3.35 5.06 -0.26
CA GLU A 88 3.40 4.35 1.01
C GLU A 88 2.09 3.60 1.25
N ASN A 89 2.18 2.34 1.65
CA ASN A 89 1.03 1.55 2.06
C ASN A 89 0.66 1.88 3.50
N ILE A 90 -0.63 1.99 3.80
CA ILE A 90 -1.11 2.14 5.19
C ILE A 90 -0.93 0.82 5.93
N ASP A 91 -1.27 -0.30 5.29
CA ASP A 91 -1.01 -1.61 5.85
C ASP A 91 0.47 -1.95 5.75
N PRO A 92 1.05 -2.53 6.81
CA PRO A 92 2.44 -2.98 6.78
C PRO A 92 2.62 -4.19 5.86
N VAL A 93 3.86 -4.54 5.58
CA VAL A 93 4.24 -5.77 4.87
C VAL A 93 3.53 -6.98 5.47
N GLY A 94 2.91 -7.79 4.61
CA GLY A 94 2.06 -8.93 4.96
C GLY A 94 0.70 -8.89 4.28
N VAL A 95 0.28 -7.72 3.81
CA VAL A 95 -0.88 -7.51 2.93
C VAL A 95 -0.37 -7.23 1.53
N HIS A 96 -0.98 -7.85 0.51
CA HIS A 96 -0.61 -7.56 -0.89
C HIS A 96 -0.82 -6.07 -1.20
N THR A 97 0.14 -5.42 -1.86
CA THR A 97 0.10 -3.97 -2.11
C THR A 97 -1.16 -3.51 -2.84
N ASP A 98 -1.70 -4.33 -3.77
CA ASP A 98 -2.96 -4.02 -4.47
C ASP A 98 -4.19 -4.07 -3.54
N ASP A 99 -4.12 -4.80 -2.42
CA ASP A 99 -5.18 -4.91 -1.42
C ASP A 99 -5.05 -3.86 -0.29
N SER A 100 -3.92 -3.14 -0.23
CA SER A 100 -3.69 -2.08 0.75
C SER A 100 -4.21 -0.72 0.27
N ILE A 101 -4.52 0.15 1.23
CA ILE A 101 -4.73 1.57 0.98
C ILE A 101 -3.34 2.20 0.82
N VAL A 102 -3.15 2.98 -0.27
CA VAL A 102 -1.85 3.58 -0.60
C VAL A 102 -1.98 5.09 -0.63
N VAL A 103 -0.99 5.78 -0.09
CA VAL A 103 -0.90 7.24 -0.11
C VAL A 103 0.29 7.71 -0.94
N ALA A 104 0.12 8.77 -1.69
CA ALA A 104 1.16 9.48 -2.40
C ALA A 104 1.08 11.00 -2.14
N PRO A 105 2.22 11.65 -1.85
CA PRO A 105 3.53 11.06 -1.55
C PRO A 105 3.52 10.33 -0.20
N SER A 106 4.58 9.56 0.11
CA SER A 106 4.77 8.97 1.45
C SER A 106 4.65 10.03 2.53
N GLN A 107 3.96 9.70 3.62
CA GLN A 107 3.64 10.64 4.69
C GLN A 107 4.52 10.46 5.93
N THR A 108 5.06 9.25 6.14
CA THR A 108 5.76 8.89 7.38
C THR A 108 7.28 8.79 7.20
N LEU A 109 7.80 9.04 5.99
CA LEU A 109 9.24 9.03 5.74
C LEU A 109 9.89 10.38 6.07
N GLY A 110 10.99 10.32 6.81
CA GLY A 110 11.94 11.45 6.88
C GLY A 110 12.72 11.61 5.57
N ASP A 111 13.28 12.80 5.34
CA ASP A 111 14.05 13.08 4.12
C ASP A 111 15.20 12.08 3.90
N LYS A 112 15.89 11.68 4.96
CA LYS A 112 17.00 10.71 4.87
C LYS A 112 16.52 9.34 4.37
N GLU A 113 15.40 8.85 4.86
CA GLU A 113 14.79 7.59 4.43
C GLU A 113 14.33 7.69 2.98
N TYR A 114 13.63 8.78 2.65
CA TYR A 114 13.19 9.07 1.30
C TYR A 114 14.34 9.04 0.30
N GLN A 115 15.42 9.78 0.56
CA GLN A 115 16.59 9.88 -0.33
C GLN A 115 17.36 8.56 -0.42
N MET A 116 17.44 7.81 0.67
CA MET A 116 18.07 6.49 0.72
C MET A 116 17.36 5.51 -0.21
N LEU A 117 16.03 5.37 -0.09
CA LEU A 117 15.23 4.48 -0.92
C LEU A 117 15.16 4.95 -2.38
N ARG A 118 15.07 6.28 -2.60
CA ARG A 118 15.13 6.87 -3.93
C ARG A 118 16.46 6.51 -4.63
N THR A 119 17.58 6.71 -3.96
CA THR A 119 18.90 6.37 -4.50
C THR A 119 19.01 4.88 -4.80
N SER A 120 18.51 4.03 -3.91
CA SER A 120 18.44 2.59 -4.13
C SER A 120 17.63 2.23 -5.38
N ALA A 121 16.47 2.85 -5.58
CA ALA A 121 15.62 2.61 -6.74
C ALA A 121 16.31 3.00 -8.07
N LEU A 122 16.97 4.15 -8.09
CA LEU A 122 17.75 4.61 -9.25
C LEU A 122 18.93 3.68 -9.56
N ASN A 123 19.63 3.20 -8.53
CA ASN A 123 20.73 2.25 -8.70
C ASN A 123 20.24 0.91 -9.24
N ILE A 124 19.14 0.37 -8.69
CA ILE A 124 18.56 -0.91 -9.13
C ILE A 124 18.20 -0.88 -10.61
N ILE A 125 17.44 0.14 -11.05
CA ILE A 125 17.02 0.23 -12.45
C ILE A 125 18.23 0.42 -13.39
N THR A 126 19.28 1.10 -12.92
CA THR A 126 20.50 1.31 -13.66
C THR A 126 21.33 0.03 -13.79
N GLU A 127 21.59 -0.66 -12.67
CA GLU A 127 22.36 -1.91 -12.66
C GLU A 127 21.69 -3.04 -13.46
N LEU A 128 20.35 -3.11 -13.39
CA LEU A 128 19.57 -4.05 -14.19
C LEU A 128 19.43 -3.63 -15.66
N ASN A 129 19.96 -2.46 -16.03
CA ASN A 129 19.88 -1.88 -17.36
C ASN A 129 18.45 -1.83 -17.94
N ILE A 130 17.47 -1.57 -17.06
CA ILE A 130 16.06 -1.44 -17.45
C ILE A 130 15.88 -0.12 -18.19
N THR A 131 15.17 -0.17 -19.32
CA THR A 131 14.80 0.99 -20.12
C THR A 131 13.29 1.12 -20.17
N GLY A 132 12.75 2.29 -19.82
CA GLY A 132 11.32 2.55 -19.66
C GLY A 132 10.91 2.70 -18.20
N GLY A 133 9.69 2.28 -17.88
CA GLY A 133 9.13 2.36 -16.50
C GLY A 133 9.46 1.13 -15.68
N CYS A 134 9.69 1.34 -14.40
CA CYS A 134 9.91 0.29 -13.41
C CYS A 134 9.32 0.68 -12.07
N ASN A 135 8.66 -0.28 -11.42
CA ASN A 135 8.21 -0.16 -10.04
C ASN A 135 9.17 -0.92 -9.13
N VAL A 136 9.60 -0.31 -8.04
CA VAL A 136 10.45 -0.93 -7.02
C VAL A 136 9.71 -0.86 -5.68
N GLN A 137 9.52 -2.01 -5.04
CA GLN A 137 8.84 -2.15 -3.75
C GLN A 137 9.86 -2.48 -2.65
N TYR A 138 9.74 -1.76 -1.55
CA TYR A 138 10.61 -1.87 -0.39
C TYR A 138 9.84 -2.17 0.87
N ALA A 139 10.46 -2.97 1.74
CA ALA A 139 10.14 -3.00 3.15
C ALA A 139 11.16 -2.15 3.90
N LEU A 140 10.69 -1.19 4.69
CA LEU A 140 11.53 -0.34 5.55
C LEU A 140 11.21 -0.65 7.01
N HIS A 141 12.26 -0.94 7.80
CA HIS A 141 12.09 -1.16 9.24
C HIS A 141 11.52 0.11 9.91
N PRO A 142 10.50 0.01 10.77
CA PRO A 142 9.82 1.19 11.32
C PRO A 142 10.72 2.10 12.18
N ASP A 143 11.74 1.52 12.85
CA ASP A 143 12.58 2.22 13.84
C ASP A 143 14.05 2.32 13.43
N SER A 144 14.40 1.96 12.20
CA SER A 144 15.78 2.02 11.72
C SER A 144 15.86 2.27 10.21
N PHE A 145 17.08 2.47 9.68
CA PHE A 145 17.31 2.60 8.24
C PHE A 145 17.52 1.24 7.53
N GLU A 146 17.25 0.12 8.20
CA GLU A 146 17.29 -1.19 7.57
C GLU A 146 16.12 -1.31 6.58
N TYR A 147 16.42 -1.75 5.36
CA TYR A 147 15.39 -1.98 4.34
C TYR A 147 15.71 -3.22 3.50
N CYS A 148 14.66 -3.77 2.91
CA CYS A 148 14.76 -4.86 1.96
C CYS A 148 14.03 -4.50 0.67
N VAL A 149 14.52 -4.97 -0.47
CA VAL A 149 13.77 -4.96 -1.73
C VAL A 149 12.80 -6.14 -1.71
N ILE A 150 11.51 -5.86 -1.82
CA ILE A 150 10.46 -6.90 -1.91
C ILE A 150 10.42 -7.44 -3.33
N GLU A 151 10.25 -6.54 -4.31
CA GLU A 151 10.28 -6.92 -5.72
C GLU A 151 10.60 -5.72 -6.62
N VAL A 152 11.05 -6.05 -7.84
CA VAL A 152 11.30 -5.10 -8.92
C VAL A 152 10.45 -5.51 -10.12
N ASN A 153 9.58 -4.61 -10.57
CA ASN A 153 8.69 -4.84 -11.70
C ASN A 153 9.16 -4.00 -12.91
N PRO A 154 9.96 -4.56 -13.86
CA PRO A 154 10.53 -3.83 -14.99
C PRO A 154 9.49 -3.63 -16.10
N ARG A 155 8.37 -3.07 -15.76
CA ARG A 155 7.22 -2.83 -16.64
C ARG A 155 6.31 -1.75 -16.09
N VAL A 156 5.49 -1.17 -16.94
CA VAL A 156 4.34 -0.35 -16.50
C VAL A 156 3.31 -1.26 -15.82
N SER A 157 2.79 -0.84 -14.69
CA SER A 157 1.89 -1.59 -13.80
C SER A 157 0.63 -0.78 -13.44
N ARG A 158 -0.20 -1.30 -12.54
CA ARG A 158 -1.32 -0.56 -11.97
C ARG A 158 -0.85 0.65 -11.17
N SER A 159 0.19 0.49 -10.34
CA SER A 159 0.80 1.58 -9.59
C SER A 159 1.35 2.67 -10.52
N SER A 160 1.88 2.33 -11.71
CA SER A 160 2.26 3.32 -12.72
C SER A 160 1.08 4.13 -13.23
N ALA A 161 -0.10 3.53 -13.38
CA ALA A 161 -1.32 4.25 -13.75
C ALA A 161 -1.78 5.21 -12.64
N LEU A 162 -1.72 4.76 -11.38
CA LEU A 162 -1.98 5.60 -10.21
C LEU A 162 -0.98 6.77 -10.16
N ALA A 163 0.32 6.49 -10.23
CA ALA A 163 1.37 7.49 -10.21
C ALA A 163 1.21 8.51 -11.36
N SER A 164 0.83 8.06 -12.56
CA SER A 164 0.55 8.95 -13.69
C SER A 164 -0.58 9.93 -13.41
N LYS A 165 -1.67 9.46 -12.80
CA LYS A 165 -2.81 10.32 -12.43
C LYS A 165 -2.44 11.24 -11.26
N ALA A 166 -1.73 10.73 -10.27
CA ALA A 166 -1.31 11.48 -9.09
C ALA A 166 -0.39 12.64 -9.46
N THR A 167 0.58 12.40 -10.34
CA THR A 167 1.65 13.36 -10.65
C THR A 167 1.42 14.19 -11.92
N GLY A 168 0.47 13.79 -12.76
CA GLY A 168 0.35 14.35 -14.11
C GLY A 168 1.51 13.97 -15.05
N TYR A 169 2.34 12.99 -14.67
CA TYR A 169 3.43 12.47 -15.50
C TYR A 169 2.94 11.24 -16.28
N PRO A 170 2.84 11.30 -17.64
CA PRO A 170 2.22 10.25 -18.42
C PRO A 170 3.19 9.08 -18.65
N ILE A 171 3.41 8.23 -17.63
CA ILE A 171 4.41 7.15 -17.62
C ILE A 171 4.32 6.27 -18.87
N ALA A 172 3.14 5.75 -19.21
CA ALA A 172 2.98 4.85 -20.36
C ALA A 172 3.34 5.53 -21.68
N LYS A 173 2.98 6.80 -21.85
CA LYS A 173 3.30 7.56 -23.06
C LYS A 173 4.80 7.86 -23.15
N VAL A 174 5.43 8.18 -22.03
CA VAL A 174 6.88 8.42 -21.97
C VAL A 174 7.62 7.11 -22.23
N ALA A 175 7.22 6.00 -21.59
CA ALA A 175 7.81 4.68 -21.82
C ALA A 175 7.73 4.25 -23.32
N ALA A 176 6.59 4.49 -23.97
CA ALA A 176 6.44 4.21 -25.40
C ALA A 176 7.41 5.04 -26.28
N LYS A 177 7.65 6.32 -25.94
CA LYS A 177 8.61 7.16 -26.64
C LYS A 177 10.06 6.73 -26.40
N ILE A 178 10.39 6.34 -25.17
CA ILE A 178 11.71 5.77 -24.85
C ILE A 178 11.95 4.50 -25.67
N ALA A 179 10.96 3.64 -25.81
CA ALA A 179 11.05 2.44 -26.63
C ALA A 179 11.29 2.74 -28.13
N LEU A 180 10.94 3.95 -28.60
CA LEU A 180 11.22 4.45 -29.94
C LEU A 180 12.60 5.15 -30.05
N GLY A 181 13.38 5.20 -28.95
CA GLY A 181 14.72 5.75 -28.93
C GLY A 181 14.85 7.20 -28.46
N TYR A 182 13.76 7.84 -28.02
CA TYR A 182 13.82 9.19 -27.42
C TYR A 182 14.40 9.15 -26.01
N THR A 183 15.12 10.20 -25.65
CA THR A 183 15.62 10.41 -24.29
C THR A 183 14.67 11.26 -23.44
N LEU A 184 14.77 11.19 -22.11
CA LEU A 184 13.86 11.89 -21.21
C LEU A 184 13.90 13.43 -21.37
N ASP A 185 15.04 13.98 -21.73
CA ASP A 185 15.24 15.42 -21.99
C ASP A 185 14.71 15.88 -23.36
N GLU A 186 14.49 14.97 -24.29
CA GLU A 186 13.84 15.24 -25.58
C GLU A 186 12.31 15.16 -25.51
N ILE A 187 11.77 14.39 -24.56
CA ILE A 187 10.33 14.14 -24.45
C ILE A 187 9.67 15.26 -23.66
N LYS A 188 8.82 16.06 -24.32
CA LYS A 188 7.93 17.02 -23.62
C LYS A 188 6.82 16.29 -22.89
N ASN A 189 6.57 16.69 -21.65
CA ASN A 189 5.42 16.21 -20.88
C ASN A 189 4.11 16.63 -21.58
N ALA A 190 3.32 15.66 -22.00
CA ALA A 190 2.10 15.89 -22.77
C ALA A 190 0.97 16.55 -21.95
N VAL A 191 1.03 16.46 -20.61
CA VAL A 191 0.05 17.05 -19.68
C VAL A 191 0.39 18.51 -19.41
N THR A 192 1.60 18.78 -18.93
CA THR A 192 2.04 20.15 -18.60
C THR A 192 2.35 21.00 -19.82
N LYS A 193 2.79 20.38 -20.93
CA LYS A 193 3.23 21.00 -22.18
C LYS A 193 4.43 21.97 -22.03
N LYS A 194 4.92 22.16 -20.83
CA LYS A 194 6.00 23.11 -20.48
C LYS A 194 7.26 22.41 -20.02
N THR A 195 7.13 21.33 -19.23
CA THR A 195 8.26 20.57 -18.71
C THR A 195 8.65 19.41 -19.62
N TYR A 196 9.85 18.87 -19.41
CA TYR A 196 10.33 17.67 -20.06
C TYR A 196 10.18 16.45 -19.15
N ALA A 197 10.23 15.26 -19.75
CA ALA A 197 10.11 14.01 -19.00
C ALA A 197 11.28 13.72 -18.04
N SER A 198 12.37 14.47 -18.14
CA SER A 198 13.50 14.45 -17.22
C SER A 198 13.24 15.18 -15.88
N PHE A 199 12.14 15.92 -15.76
CA PHE A 199 11.77 16.62 -14.52
C PHE A 199 10.99 15.69 -13.59
N GLU A 200 11.50 15.48 -12.39
CA GLU A 200 10.78 14.74 -11.34
C GLU A 200 9.55 15.53 -10.88
N PRO A 201 8.36 14.91 -10.88
CA PRO A 201 7.19 15.53 -10.31
C PRO A 201 7.33 15.74 -8.80
N MET A 202 6.74 16.82 -8.29
CA MET A 202 6.58 17.06 -6.85
C MET A 202 5.10 17.28 -6.55
N LEU A 203 4.61 16.63 -5.50
CA LEU A 203 3.23 16.72 -5.05
C LEU A 203 3.13 17.63 -3.83
N ASP A 204 2.24 18.62 -3.89
CA ASP A 204 1.86 19.50 -2.78
C ASP A 204 0.42 19.23 -2.31
N TYR A 205 -0.13 18.07 -2.66
CA TYR A 205 -1.43 17.55 -2.27
C TYR A 205 -1.31 16.07 -1.93
N CYS A 206 -2.34 15.54 -1.28
CA CYS A 206 -2.39 14.14 -0.89
C CYS A 206 -3.27 13.33 -1.85
N VAL A 207 -2.77 12.19 -2.27
CA VAL A 207 -3.49 11.23 -3.12
C VAL A 207 -3.68 9.93 -2.34
N VAL A 208 -4.90 9.44 -2.26
CA VAL A 208 -5.22 8.14 -1.64
C VAL A 208 -5.79 7.21 -2.68
N LYS A 209 -5.18 6.03 -2.81
CA LYS A 209 -5.71 4.89 -3.54
C LYS A 209 -6.38 3.95 -2.55
N MET A 210 -7.61 3.53 -2.83
CA MET A 210 -8.33 2.54 -2.03
C MET A 210 -8.75 1.35 -2.90
N PRO A 211 -8.46 0.10 -2.48
CA PRO A 211 -8.78 -1.09 -3.25
C PRO A 211 -10.28 -1.37 -3.27
N ARG A 212 -10.76 -1.86 -4.39
CA ARG A 212 -12.12 -2.42 -4.52
C ARG A 212 -12.06 -3.91 -4.28
N LEU A 213 -12.44 -4.33 -3.08
CA LEU A 213 -12.48 -5.72 -2.66
C LEU A 213 -13.91 -6.26 -2.87
N PRO A 214 -14.13 -7.27 -3.74
CA PRO A 214 -15.45 -7.65 -4.23
C PRO A 214 -16.18 -8.64 -3.31
N PHE A 215 -16.04 -8.51 -1.98
CA PHE A 215 -16.69 -9.41 -1.02
C PHE A 215 -18.22 -9.23 -0.93
N ASP A 216 -18.75 -8.15 -1.48
CA ASP A 216 -20.18 -7.96 -1.72
C ASP A 216 -20.73 -8.90 -2.80
N LYS A 217 -19.90 -9.28 -3.77
CA LYS A 217 -20.25 -10.23 -4.85
C LYS A 217 -19.88 -11.67 -4.49
N PHE A 218 -18.77 -11.88 -3.79
CA PHE A 218 -18.24 -13.20 -3.40
C PHE A 218 -18.45 -13.44 -1.90
N ILE A 219 -19.70 -13.64 -1.50
CA ILE A 219 -20.13 -13.73 -0.08
C ILE A 219 -19.43 -14.87 0.68
N SER A 220 -19.12 -15.98 0.00
CA SER A 220 -18.43 -17.13 0.59
C SER A 220 -16.90 -16.98 0.67
N ALA A 221 -16.33 -15.94 0.08
CA ALA A 221 -14.89 -15.73 0.11
C ALA A 221 -14.42 -15.27 1.50
N LYS A 222 -13.26 -15.78 1.93
CA LYS A 222 -12.61 -15.30 3.16
C LYS A 222 -12.18 -13.84 2.99
N ARG A 223 -12.64 -12.97 3.89
CA ARG A 223 -12.35 -11.53 3.86
C ARG A 223 -10.93 -11.18 4.32
N THR A 224 -10.23 -12.09 5.00
CA THR A 224 -8.86 -11.88 5.47
C THR A 224 -7.93 -11.56 4.33
N LEU A 225 -7.22 -10.44 4.40
CA LEU A 225 -6.21 -10.03 3.44
C LEU A 225 -4.86 -10.68 3.81
N THR A 226 -4.12 -11.06 2.79
CA THR A 226 -2.84 -11.75 2.93
C THR A 226 -1.89 -11.27 1.83
N THR A 227 -0.78 -11.96 1.62
CA THR A 227 0.13 -11.73 0.49
C THR A 227 -0.47 -12.11 -0.88
N GLN A 228 -1.66 -12.71 -0.92
CA GLN A 228 -2.39 -13.03 -2.15
C GLN A 228 -3.38 -11.92 -2.50
N MET A 229 -3.30 -11.38 -3.70
CA MET A 229 -4.17 -10.32 -4.20
C MET A 229 -5.63 -10.77 -4.28
N LYS A 230 -6.56 -9.96 -3.74
CA LYS A 230 -8.01 -10.15 -3.79
C LYS A 230 -8.76 -8.99 -4.45
N ALA A 231 -8.14 -7.83 -4.54
CA ALA A 231 -8.74 -6.65 -5.16
C ALA A 231 -8.98 -6.86 -6.67
N THR A 232 -10.14 -6.39 -7.15
CA THR A 232 -10.52 -6.45 -8.56
C THR A 232 -10.48 -5.09 -9.25
N GLY A 233 -10.27 -4.04 -8.48
CA GLY A 233 -10.18 -2.66 -8.95
C GLY A 233 -9.71 -1.74 -7.84
N GLU A 234 -9.66 -0.46 -8.15
CA GLU A 234 -9.22 0.57 -7.22
C GLU A 234 -9.88 1.90 -7.55
N VAL A 235 -10.00 2.76 -6.55
CA VAL A 235 -10.36 4.16 -6.70
C VAL A 235 -9.20 5.04 -6.27
N MET A 236 -9.11 6.24 -6.82
CA MET A 236 -8.13 7.24 -6.45
C MET A 236 -8.83 8.57 -6.14
N SER A 237 -8.41 9.20 -5.07
CA SER A 237 -8.88 10.52 -4.65
C SER A 237 -7.70 11.47 -4.45
N ILE A 238 -7.98 12.76 -4.58
CA ILE A 238 -7.02 13.85 -4.37
C ILE A 238 -7.64 14.89 -3.43
N CYS A 239 -6.88 15.33 -2.43
CA CYS A 239 -7.26 16.40 -1.52
C CYS A 239 -6.02 17.13 -0.99
N ASP A 240 -6.21 18.30 -0.36
CA ASP A 240 -5.11 19.04 0.27
C ASP A 240 -4.58 18.37 1.55
N ASN A 241 -5.34 17.43 2.09
CA ASN A 241 -5.00 16.67 3.30
C ASN A 241 -5.39 15.19 3.14
N PHE A 242 -4.79 14.33 3.98
CA PHE A 242 -5.00 12.90 3.96
C PHE A 242 -6.44 12.52 4.35
N GLU A 243 -7.00 13.16 5.38
CA GLU A 243 -8.33 12.90 5.91
C GLU A 243 -9.40 13.08 4.83
N GLY A 244 -9.33 14.18 4.11
CA GLY A 244 -10.23 14.47 3.00
C GLY A 244 -10.02 13.53 1.81
N ALA A 245 -8.76 13.19 1.49
CA ALA A 245 -8.47 12.22 0.44
C ALA A 245 -9.04 10.83 0.79
N LEU A 246 -8.88 10.38 2.04
CA LEU A 246 -9.44 9.12 2.52
C LEU A 246 -10.98 9.11 2.44
N MET A 247 -11.63 10.16 2.91
CA MET A 247 -13.09 10.29 2.87
C MET A 247 -13.64 10.29 1.44
N LYS A 248 -12.97 10.97 0.51
CA LYS A 248 -13.31 10.92 -0.93
C LYS A 248 -13.14 9.51 -1.51
N ALA A 249 -12.04 8.82 -1.15
CA ALA A 249 -11.79 7.45 -1.62
C ALA A 249 -12.88 6.49 -1.14
N ILE A 250 -13.28 6.56 0.13
CA ILE A 250 -14.35 5.75 0.71
C ILE A 250 -15.65 5.91 -0.11
N ARG A 251 -16.08 7.13 -0.36
CA ARG A 251 -17.31 7.41 -1.14
C ARG A 251 -17.23 6.91 -2.58
N SER A 252 -16.02 6.86 -3.15
CA SER A 252 -15.80 6.45 -4.55
C SER A 252 -15.81 4.95 -4.76
N LEU A 253 -15.85 4.12 -3.69
CA LEU A 253 -15.82 2.66 -3.79
C LEU A 253 -17.08 2.04 -4.41
N GLU A 254 -18.18 2.79 -4.52
CA GLU A 254 -19.49 2.28 -5.01
C GLU A 254 -20.01 1.09 -4.19
N GLN A 255 -19.79 1.13 -2.88
CA GLN A 255 -20.21 0.10 -1.91
C GLN A 255 -21.27 0.60 -0.92
N HIS A 256 -21.90 1.74 -1.22
CA HIS A 256 -22.88 2.40 -0.34
C HIS A 256 -22.29 2.77 1.02
N VAL A 257 -21.02 3.18 1.02
CA VAL A 257 -20.28 3.69 2.19
C VAL A 257 -19.92 5.15 1.97
N ASP A 258 -20.31 6.01 2.89
CA ASP A 258 -20.12 7.46 2.78
C ASP A 258 -19.01 8.01 3.70
N CYS A 259 -18.74 7.31 4.81
CA CYS A 259 -17.78 7.74 5.83
C CYS A 259 -17.38 6.58 6.75
N LEU A 260 -16.64 6.88 7.82
CA LEU A 260 -16.22 5.90 8.82
C LEU A 260 -17.35 5.43 9.78
N LEU A 261 -18.56 5.98 9.64
CA LEU A 261 -19.78 5.52 10.36
C LEU A 261 -20.60 4.49 9.55
N SER A 262 -20.22 4.21 8.30
CA SER A 262 -21.03 3.36 7.40
C SER A 262 -21.11 1.89 7.84
N TYR A 263 -20.19 1.42 8.68
CA TYR A 263 -20.28 0.13 9.36
C TYR A 263 -20.45 0.35 10.85
N ASP A 264 -21.52 -0.23 11.43
CA ASP A 264 -21.81 -0.11 12.86
C ASP A 264 -21.16 -1.25 13.65
N PHE A 265 -20.16 -0.91 14.44
CA PHE A 265 -19.48 -1.78 15.38
C PHE A 265 -19.71 -1.35 16.85
N SER A 266 -20.64 -0.44 17.10
CA SER A 266 -20.89 0.16 18.41
C SER A 266 -21.25 -0.86 19.50
N ALA A 267 -21.87 -1.98 19.11
CA ALA A 267 -22.25 -3.06 20.03
C ALA A 267 -21.06 -3.90 20.54
N LEU A 268 -19.89 -3.83 19.89
CA LEU A 268 -18.72 -4.60 20.31
C LEU A 268 -18.08 -4.02 21.58
N SER A 269 -17.59 -4.87 22.46
CA SER A 269 -16.75 -4.46 23.59
C SER A 269 -15.34 -4.03 23.12
N LYS A 270 -14.54 -3.43 24.02
CA LYS A 270 -13.15 -3.09 23.70
C LYS A 270 -12.32 -4.33 23.40
N GLU A 271 -12.53 -5.39 24.16
CA GLU A 271 -11.83 -6.67 24.01
C GLU A 271 -12.14 -7.30 22.64
N GLU A 272 -13.42 -7.34 22.26
CA GLU A 272 -13.84 -7.85 20.96
C GLU A 272 -13.28 -7.03 19.77
N ILE A 273 -13.13 -5.71 19.96
CA ILE A 273 -12.50 -4.86 18.93
C ILE A 273 -11.01 -5.18 18.82
N LEU A 274 -10.29 -5.34 19.94
CA LEU A 274 -8.86 -5.69 19.91
C LEU A 274 -8.65 -7.05 19.23
N GLU A 275 -9.45 -8.07 19.55
CA GLU A 275 -9.40 -9.37 18.86
C GLU A 275 -9.67 -9.25 17.34
N LYS A 276 -10.62 -8.40 16.94
CA LYS A 276 -10.93 -8.18 15.53
C LYS A 276 -9.86 -7.39 14.77
N LEU A 277 -9.11 -6.52 15.45
CA LEU A 277 -7.99 -5.79 14.87
C LEU A 277 -6.80 -6.70 14.52
N GLU A 278 -6.68 -7.88 15.15
CA GLU A 278 -5.71 -8.91 14.76
C GLU A 278 -5.98 -9.48 13.35
N ILE A 279 -7.25 -9.43 12.92
CA ILE A 279 -7.67 -9.92 11.61
C ILE A 279 -7.59 -8.78 10.59
N VAL A 280 -6.67 -8.89 9.66
CA VAL A 280 -6.56 -7.94 8.55
C VAL A 280 -7.65 -8.24 7.54
N ASP A 281 -8.66 -7.36 7.43
CA ASP A 281 -9.74 -7.47 6.45
C ASP A 281 -10.06 -6.12 5.80
N ASP A 282 -11.01 -6.12 4.87
CA ASP A 282 -11.43 -4.94 4.12
C ASP A 282 -12.19 -3.88 4.95
N ARG A 283 -12.53 -4.18 6.20
CA ARG A 283 -13.22 -3.26 7.14
C ARG A 283 -12.29 -2.68 8.20
N ARG A 284 -11.01 -2.99 8.11
CA ARG A 284 -10.01 -2.65 9.13
C ARG A 284 -9.99 -1.17 9.52
N ILE A 285 -10.12 -0.24 8.56
CA ILE A 285 -10.12 1.19 8.86
C ILE A 285 -11.35 1.62 9.69
N TRP A 286 -12.52 1.03 9.44
CA TRP A 286 -13.74 1.27 10.22
C TRP A 286 -13.62 0.70 11.63
N MET A 287 -12.95 -0.45 11.77
CA MET A 287 -12.66 -1.05 13.08
C MET A 287 -11.69 -0.20 13.89
N ILE A 288 -10.65 0.39 13.24
CA ILE A 288 -9.74 1.36 13.87
C ILE A 288 -10.51 2.61 14.31
N ALA A 289 -11.41 3.13 13.48
CA ALA A 289 -12.24 4.26 13.86
C ALA A 289 -13.13 3.95 15.08
N GLU A 290 -13.71 2.75 15.17
CA GLU A 290 -14.49 2.34 16.33
C GLU A 290 -13.62 2.14 17.59
N ALA A 291 -12.41 1.59 17.42
CA ALA A 291 -11.44 1.49 18.52
C ALA A 291 -11.14 2.88 19.11
N LEU A 292 -10.94 3.88 18.28
CA LEU A 292 -10.70 5.26 18.69
C LEU A 292 -11.94 5.88 19.37
N ARG A 293 -13.16 5.63 18.86
CA ARG A 293 -14.41 6.09 19.50
C ARG A 293 -14.58 5.53 20.93
N LYS A 294 -14.10 4.30 21.16
CA LYS A 294 -14.12 3.65 22.47
C LYS A 294 -12.94 4.00 23.37
N GLY A 295 -12.04 4.87 22.89
CA GLY A 295 -10.89 5.36 23.66
C GLY A 295 -9.79 4.31 23.82
N ILE A 296 -9.63 3.39 22.86
CA ILE A 296 -8.45 2.53 22.75
C ILE A 296 -7.29 3.41 22.29
N SER A 297 -6.13 3.27 22.89
CA SER A 297 -4.98 4.12 22.64
C SER A 297 -4.33 3.84 21.29
N TYR A 298 -3.61 4.83 20.72
CA TYR A 298 -2.82 4.66 19.50
C TYR A 298 -1.77 3.58 19.67
N ASP A 299 -1.19 3.44 20.87
CA ASP A 299 -0.17 2.43 21.16
C ASP A 299 -0.73 1.02 21.09
N GLU A 300 -1.93 0.79 21.63
CA GLU A 300 -2.61 -0.49 21.57
C GLU A 300 -3.01 -0.85 20.13
N ILE A 301 -3.58 0.10 19.38
CA ILE A 301 -3.95 -0.12 17.98
C ILE A 301 -2.70 -0.41 17.16
N HIS A 302 -1.63 0.38 17.31
CA HIS A 302 -0.37 0.18 16.62
C HIS A 302 0.29 -1.17 16.99
N ALA A 303 0.28 -1.54 18.26
CA ALA A 303 0.89 -2.79 18.72
C ALA A 303 0.29 -4.02 18.03
N ILE A 304 -1.02 -4.01 17.76
CA ILE A 304 -1.74 -5.09 17.07
C ILE A 304 -1.58 -4.97 15.56
N THR A 305 -1.89 -3.80 15.00
CA THR A 305 -2.03 -3.62 13.55
C THR A 305 -0.71 -3.37 12.83
N LYS A 306 0.30 -2.89 13.54
CA LYS A 306 1.57 -2.36 13.01
C LYS A 306 1.40 -1.19 12.03
N ILE A 307 0.18 -0.65 11.88
CA ILE A 307 -0.07 0.58 11.13
C ILE A 307 0.63 1.74 11.84
N ASP A 308 1.31 2.59 11.09
CA ASP A 308 2.01 3.75 11.65
C ASP A 308 1.04 4.67 12.40
N LYS A 309 1.46 5.15 13.57
CA LYS A 309 0.64 6.00 14.45
C LYS A 309 0.18 7.28 13.75
N TRP A 310 0.93 7.75 12.77
CA TRP A 310 0.53 8.90 11.96
C TRP A 310 -0.82 8.65 11.26
N PHE A 311 -1.01 7.47 10.66
CA PHE A 311 -2.29 7.13 10.02
C PHE A 311 -3.43 6.96 11.03
N ILE A 312 -3.13 6.40 12.20
CA ILE A 312 -4.11 6.27 13.30
C ILE A 312 -4.54 7.66 13.79
N ASP A 313 -3.60 8.61 13.92
CA ASP A 313 -3.87 10.00 14.27
C ASP A 313 -4.81 10.67 13.24
N LYS A 314 -4.56 10.44 11.95
CA LYS A 314 -5.41 10.98 10.89
C LYS A 314 -6.84 10.43 10.91
N ILE A 315 -7.01 9.15 11.26
CA ILE A 315 -8.33 8.57 11.48
C ILE A 315 -8.97 9.15 12.75
N ALA A 316 -8.20 9.42 13.80
CA ALA A 316 -8.69 10.05 15.02
C ALA A 316 -9.26 11.46 14.77
N ILE A 317 -8.62 12.27 13.93
CA ILE A 317 -9.14 13.60 13.52
C ILE A 317 -10.55 13.46 12.90
N LEU A 318 -10.79 12.43 12.08
CA LEU A 318 -12.12 12.18 11.53
C LEU A 318 -13.13 11.78 12.61
N VAL A 319 -12.72 10.94 13.56
CA VAL A 319 -13.56 10.52 14.69
C VAL A 319 -13.87 11.71 15.63
N GLU A 320 -12.92 12.59 15.88
CA GLU A 320 -13.13 13.82 16.65
C GLU A 320 -14.12 14.77 15.98
N MET A 321 -14.03 14.93 14.66
CA MET A 321 -14.99 15.71 13.89
C MET A 321 -16.40 15.10 13.93
N GLU A 322 -16.53 13.76 13.82
CA GLU A 322 -17.81 13.08 14.01
C GLU A 322 -18.42 13.40 15.39
N GLN A 323 -17.60 13.37 16.43
CA GLN A 323 -18.04 13.68 17.78
C GLN A 323 -18.45 15.15 17.93
N ALA A 324 -17.69 16.07 17.34
CA ALA A 324 -18.02 17.48 17.33
C ALA A 324 -19.38 17.74 16.64
N LEU A 325 -19.60 17.16 15.47
CA LEU A 325 -20.86 17.27 14.72
C LEU A 325 -22.07 16.67 15.48
N LYS A 326 -21.86 15.64 16.32
CA LYS A 326 -22.92 15.02 17.13
C LYS A 326 -23.28 15.81 18.38
N THR A 327 -22.34 16.57 18.97
CA THR A 327 -22.48 17.12 20.32
C THR A 327 -22.52 18.64 20.36
N GLN A 328 -22.05 19.31 19.32
CA GLN A 328 -22.01 20.78 19.28
C GLN A 328 -23.11 21.33 18.36
N GLU A 329 -23.46 22.61 18.55
CA GLU A 329 -24.31 23.32 17.63
C GLU A 329 -23.59 23.52 16.29
N LEU A 330 -24.27 23.25 15.19
CA LEU A 330 -23.71 23.40 13.86
C LEU A 330 -23.55 24.88 13.50
N THR A 331 -22.35 25.41 13.74
CA THR A 331 -21.98 26.76 13.35
C THR A 331 -21.38 26.77 11.93
N PRO A 332 -21.33 27.96 11.25
CA PRO A 332 -20.66 28.09 9.96
C PRO A 332 -19.18 27.64 10.01
N GLU A 333 -18.49 27.88 11.12
CA GLU A 333 -17.10 27.51 11.34
C GLU A 333 -16.95 25.98 11.41
N LEU A 334 -17.77 25.31 12.25
CA LEU A 334 -17.76 23.85 12.36
C LEU A 334 -18.12 23.19 11.03
N LEU A 335 -19.13 23.72 10.32
CA LEU A 335 -19.48 23.24 8.99
C LEU A 335 -18.30 23.38 8.01
N LYS A 336 -17.62 24.53 8.03
CA LYS A 336 -16.45 24.76 7.16
C LYS A 336 -15.31 23.79 7.46
N GLU A 337 -15.02 23.51 8.74
CA GLU A 337 -14.01 22.53 9.15
C GLU A 337 -14.38 21.12 8.71
N ALA A 338 -15.62 20.68 8.93
CA ALA A 338 -16.10 19.37 8.46
C ALA A 338 -16.00 19.25 6.94
N LYS A 339 -16.37 20.30 6.18
CA LYS A 339 -16.25 20.30 4.73
C LYS A 339 -14.79 20.30 4.24
N ARG A 340 -13.86 20.90 4.99
CA ARG A 340 -12.44 20.90 4.66
C ARG A 340 -11.82 19.49 4.68
N ILE A 341 -12.33 18.61 5.53
CA ILE A 341 -11.93 17.20 5.60
C ILE A 341 -12.97 16.26 4.95
N GLU A 342 -13.79 16.83 4.06
CA GLU A 342 -14.67 16.14 3.13
C GLU A 342 -15.82 15.34 3.74
N PHE A 343 -16.34 15.73 4.90
CA PHE A 343 -17.61 15.19 5.37
C PHE A 343 -18.73 15.47 4.38
N PRO A 344 -19.50 14.47 3.93
CA PRO A 344 -20.60 14.66 3.00
C PRO A 344 -21.83 15.26 3.70
N ASP A 345 -22.67 15.98 2.94
CA ASP A 345 -23.84 16.68 3.49
C ASP A 345 -24.86 15.75 4.17
N ASN A 346 -24.99 14.52 3.65
CA ASN A 346 -25.89 13.52 4.22
C ASN A 346 -25.39 12.90 5.53
N VAL A 347 -24.15 13.15 5.92
CA VAL A 347 -23.57 12.70 7.20
C VAL A 347 -23.58 13.83 8.24
N ILE A 348 -23.43 15.12 7.81
CA ILE A 348 -23.53 16.30 8.66
C ILE A 348 -24.97 16.54 9.09
#